data_ed7063c17e35c4f0609aa802dac0f171
#
_entry.id   ed7063c17e35c4f0609aa802dac0f171
#
_cell.length_a   1.000
_cell.length_b   1.000
_cell.length_c   1.000
_cell.angle_alpha   90.00
_cell.angle_beta   90.00
_cell.angle_gamma   90.00
#
_symmetry.space_group_name_H-M   'P 1'
#
loop_
_entity.id
_entity.type
_entity.pdbx_description
1 polymer ?
#
loop_
_entity_poly.entity_id
_entity_poly.type
_entity_poly.pdbx_seq_one_letter_code
_entity_poly.pdbx_strand_id
1 'polypeptide(L)'
;MIYTVTLNPTIDRTMHFPRLVLGALNRAVRSRMDFSGKGVNVSMALRQFGLESVIMGIMAGASGRVFEESLRALGYTCDCIYVQGETRSNITVIDDATGVTTKLNEPGPRVTEDDLAVLERRLVSRVQEGDLCVFSGSLPPGAPPDTYARLIRAVRRRGAKAALDTSGEALRLGCAAGPEFLKPNEDEAVELLARPFQSNEDLIAGLKALLALGPQHILLSLGNRGAALAEGGSIQASFDPLQSKQGAKLVCWLAEPPEVTAVNPVGAGDALLAAGLWAWLQGLSAPEIVRWAVAAGTAAAMSDGSAMPTWTRIREVYEGVRVVCLCDELVCE
;
A
#
# COMPACT_ATOMS: atom_id res chain seq x y z
N MET A 1 16.66 -1.86 -8.00
CA MET A 1 15.89 -3.00 -7.46
C MET A 1 14.71 -2.49 -6.63
N ILE A 2 13.61 -3.29 -6.51
CA ILE A 2 12.47 -2.95 -5.64
C ILE A 2 12.43 -3.95 -4.49
N TYR A 3 12.31 -3.46 -3.26
CA TYR A 3 12.12 -4.27 -2.06
C TYR A 3 10.75 -3.94 -1.46
N THR A 4 9.88 -4.94 -1.31
CA THR A 4 8.61 -4.77 -0.61
C THR A 4 8.72 -5.35 0.80
N VAL A 5 8.48 -4.54 1.80
CA VAL A 5 8.69 -4.90 3.21
C VAL A 5 7.34 -5.03 3.92
N THR A 6 7.03 -6.25 4.37
CA THR A 6 5.81 -6.57 5.12
C THR A 6 6.17 -7.10 6.49
N LEU A 7 5.87 -6.33 7.55
CA LEU A 7 6.25 -6.73 8.92
C LEU A 7 5.25 -7.69 9.57
N ASN A 8 4.02 -7.75 9.07
CA ASN A 8 2.94 -8.56 9.63
C ASN A 8 2.11 -9.25 8.52
N PRO A 9 2.73 -10.12 7.69
CA PRO A 9 2.04 -10.85 6.62
C PRO A 9 0.96 -11.76 7.20
N THR A 10 0.06 -12.25 6.35
CA THR A 10 -1.09 -13.06 6.76
C THR A 10 -1.41 -14.17 5.77
N ILE A 11 -1.86 -15.29 6.26
CA ILE A 11 -2.53 -16.33 5.48
C ILE A 11 -4.02 -16.03 5.56
N ASP A 12 -4.60 -15.52 4.47
CA ASP A 12 -6.01 -15.19 4.40
C ASP A 12 -6.81 -16.46 4.01
N ARG A 13 -7.77 -16.84 4.86
CA ARG A 13 -8.67 -17.98 4.63
C ARG A 13 -10.08 -17.46 4.42
N THR A 14 -10.64 -17.67 3.23
CA THR A 14 -12.04 -17.36 2.94
C THR A 14 -12.84 -18.66 2.93
N MET A 15 -13.89 -18.73 3.75
CA MET A 15 -14.75 -19.91 3.87
C MET A 15 -16.21 -19.52 3.66
N HIS A 16 -16.90 -20.27 2.81
CA HIS A 16 -18.30 -20.12 2.51
C HIS A 16 -19.14 -21.17 3.23
N PHE A 17 -20.21 -20.75 3.85
CA PHE A 17 -21.17 -21.59 4.54
C PHE A 17 -22.55 -21.37 3.92
N PRO A 18 -23.34 -22.44 3.64
CA PRO A 18 -24.70 -22.31 3.12
C PRO A 18 -25.56 -21.42 4.02
N ARG A 19 -25.37 -21.56 5.34
CA ARG A 19 -25.91 -20.71 6.40
C ARG A 19 -25.02 -20.83 7.63
N LEU A 20 -24.62 -19.69 8.18
CA LEU A 20 -23.84 -19.64 9.42
C LEU A 20 -24.76 -19.59 10.64
N VAL A 21 -24.58 -20.54 11.56
CA VAL A 21 -25.37 -20.62 12.80
C VAL A 21 -24.41 -20.53 13.98
N LEU A 22 -24.48 -19.44 14.74
CA LEU A 22 -23.67 -19.26 15.95
C LEU A 22 -24.02 -20.31 16.99
N GLY A 23 -22.99 -20.89 17.64
CA GLY A 23 -23.16 -21.94 18.66
C GLY A 23 -23.41 -23.33 18.08
N ALA A 24 -23.48 -23.53 16.77
CA ALA A 24 -23.67 -24.81 16.12
C ALA A 24 -22.42 -25.27 15.35
N LEU A 25 -22.39 -26.54 14.98
CA LEU A 25 -21.38 -27.09 14.07
C LEU A 25 -21.69 -26.63 12.64
N ASN A 26 -20.87 -25.75 12.12
CA ASN A 26 -20.95 -25.29 10.73
C ASN A 26 -19.93 -26.01 9.85
N ARG A 27 -20.31 -26.37 8.61
CA ARG A 27 -19.42 -26.99 7.63
C ARG A 27 -19.32 -26.10 6.39
N ALA A 28 -18.09 -25.68 6.08
CA ALA A 28 -17.84 -24.90 4.88
C ALA A 28 -18.06 -25.77 3.63
N VAL A 29 -18.70 -25.21 2.61
CA VAL A 29 -18.90 -25.82 1.29
C VAL A 29 -17.82 -25.44 0.31
N ARG A 30 -17.14 -24.31 0.54
CA ARG A 30 -16.00 -23.83 -0.24
C ARG A 30 -15.01 -23.13 0.70
N SER A 31 -13.72 -23.36 0.47
CA SER A 31 -12.66 -22.60 1.14
C SER A 31 -11.54 -22.25 0.17
N ARG A 32 -10.90 -21.10 0.40
CA ARG A 32 -9.72 -20.65 -0.31
C ARG A 32 -8.70 -20.17 0.69
N MET A 33 -7.42 -20.32 0.33
CA MET A 33 -6.30 -19.82 1.11
C MET A 33 -5.40 -18.97 0.19
N ASP A 34 -5.13 -17.75 0.62
CA ASP A 34 -4.29 -16.80 -0.08
C ASP A 34 -3.13 -16.38 0.83
N PHE A 35 -1.91 -16.34 0.30
CA PHE A 35 -0.74 -15.81 0.99
C PHE A 35 -0.68 -14.32 0.71
N SER A 36 -0.91 -13.51 1.75
CA SER A 36 -1.23 -12.11 1.62
C SER A 36 -0.43 -11.24 2.61
N GLY A 37 -0.56 -9.97 2.42
CA GLY A 37 0.10 -8.91 3.16
C GLY A 37 0.35 -7.77 2.21
N LYS A 38 0.13 -6.51 2.66
CA LYS A 38 0.13 -5.37 1.74
C LYS A 38 1.38 -5.34 0.84
N GLY A 39 2.61 -5.50 1.38
CA GLY A 39 3.81 -5.51 0.55
C GLY A 39 3.95 -6.74 -0.36
N VAL A 40 3.44 -7.89 0.08
CA VAL A 40 3.37 -9.09 -0.78
C VAL A 40 2.43 -8.82 -1.97
N ASN A 41 1.26 -8.26 -1.70
CA ASN A 41 0.29 -7.89 -2.74
C ASN A 41 0.88 -6.84 -3.70
N VAL A 42 1.64 -5.85 -3.19
CA VAL A 42 2.36 -4.89 -4.04
C VAL A 42 3.36 -5.61 -4.94
N SER A 43 4.14 -6.59 -4.45
CA SER A 43 5.04 -7.40 -5.29
C SER A 43 4.29 -8.16 -6.38
N MET A 44 3.15 -8.76 -6.02
CA MET A 44 2.31 -9.48 -6.98
C MET A 44 1.76 -8.54 -8.06
N ALA A 45 1.36 -7.34 -7.69
CA ALA A 45 0.87 -6.33 -8.61
C ALA A 45 1.99 -5.77 -9.50
N LEU A 46 3.18 -5.45 -8.96
CA LEU A 46 4.33 -4.97 -9.72
C LEU A 46 4.74 -5.95 -10.82
N ARG A 47 4.62 -7.25 -10.57
CA ARG A 47 4.91 -8.29 -11.57
C ARG A 47 3.98 -8.22 -12.78
N GLN A 48 2.73 -7.75 -12.63
CA GLN A 48 1.81 -7.54 -13.75
C GLN A 48 2.29 -6.42 -14.69
N PHE A 49 3.12 -5.52 -14.18
CA PHE A 49 3.77 -4.43 -14.92
C PHE A 49 5.19 -4.81 -15.40
N GLY A 50 5.58 -6.09 -15.28
CA GLY A 50 6.91 -6.56 -15.70
C GLY A 50 8.05 -6.15 -14.77
N LEU A 51 7.75 -5.69 -13.55
CA LEU A 51 8.75 -5.33 -12.54
C LEU A 51 8.97 -6.50 -11.58
N GLU A 52 10.23 -6.82 -11.35
CA GLU A 52 10.63 -7.77 -10.31
C GLU A 52 10.90 -7.05 -9.01
N SER A 53 10.63 -7.74 -7.91
CA SER A 53 10.87 -7.25 -6.55
C SER A 53 11.33 -8.36 -5.63
N VAL A 54 12.00 -7.98 -4.55
CA VAL A 54 12.36 -8.87 -3.44
C VAL A 54 11.36 -8.65 -2.31
N ILE A 55 10.63 -9.71 -1.96
CA ILE A 55 9.72 -9.69 -0.81
C ILE A 55 10.57 -9.88 0.46
N MET A 56 10.55 -8.87 1.31
CA MET A 56 11.19 -8.88 2.62
C MET A 56 10.15 -8.75 3.74
N GLY A 57 10.47 -9.23 4.91
CA GLY A 57 9.59 -9.08 6.04
C GLY A 57 9.86 -10.09 7.15
N ILE A 58 8.85 -10.26 8.00
CA ILE A 58 8.92 -11.11 9.17
C ILE A 58 7.95 -12.29 8.98
N MET A 59 8.50 -13.49 9.03
CA MET A 59 7.75 -14.75 9.04
C MET A 59 7.90 -15.43 10.40
N ALA A 60 6.99 -16.33 10.74
CA ALA A 60 7.07 -17.08 11.98
C ALA A 60 6.58 -18.51 11.81
N GLY A 61 7.26 -19.43 12.47
CA GLY A 61 6.84 -20.81 12.63
C GLY A 61 6.70 -21.63 11.34
N ALA A 62 5.89 -22.68 11.41
CA ALA A 62 5.63 -23.57 10.29
C ALA A 62 4.77 -22.89 9.21
N SER A 63 3.78 -22.09 9.62
CA SER A 63 2.93 -21.33 8.71
C SER A 63 3.73 -20.33 7.88
N GLY A 64 4.73 -19.66 8.48
CA GLY A 64 5.63 -18.76 7.77
C GLY A 64 6.51 -19.46 6.74
N ARG A 65 6.97 -20.68 7.03
CA ARG A 65 7.72 -21.49 6.05
C ARG A 65 6.86 -21.87 4.86
N VAL A 66 5.66 -22.39 5.10
CA VAL A 66 4.70 -22.71 4.03
C VAL A 66 4.38 -21.49 3.19
N PHE A 67 4.23 -20.32 3.82
CA PHE A 67 3.99 -19.05 3.14
C PHE A 67 5.16 -18.71 2.19
N GLU A 68 6.38 -18.68 2.69
CA GLU A 68 7.56 -18.32 1.87
C GLU A 68 7.81 -19.34 0.76
N GLU A 69 7.70 -20.65 1.04
CA GLU A 69 7.81 -21.73 0.04
C GLU A 69 6.79 -21.56 -1.08
N SER A 70 5.54 -21.22 -0.73
CA SER A 70 4.48 -20.96 -1.72
C SER A 70 4.79 -19.78 -2.62
N LEU A 71 5.30 -18.67 -2.06
CA LEU A 71 5.72 -17.52 -2.87
C LEU A 71 6.90 -17.88 -3.79
N ARG A 72 7.89 -18.62 -3.29
CA ARG A 72 9.03 -19.09 -4.09
C ARG A 72 8.58 -20.04 -5.22
N ALA A 73 7.62 -20.93 -4.95
CA ALA A 73 7.05 -21.82 -5.97
C ALA A 73 6.31 -21.05 -7.07
N LEU A 74 5.75 -19.87 -6.74
CA LEU A 74 5.18 -18.94 -7.71
C LEU A 74 6.22 -18.06 -8.41
N GLY A 75 7.52 -18.25 -8.11
CA GLY A 75 8.64 -17.55 -8.75
C GLY A 75 8.94 -16.17 -8.15
N TYR A 76 8.48 -15.88 -6.91
CA TYR A 76 8.88 -14.66 -6.21
C TYR A 76 10.20 -14.84 -5.46
N THR A 77 11.03 -13.81 -5.46
CA THR A 77 12.23 -13.76 -4.63
C THR A 77 11.87 -13.31 -3.23
N CYS A 78 12.21 -14.12 -2.22
CA CYS A 78 11.94 -13.82 -0.81
C CYS A 78 13.25 -13.74 -0.02
N ASP A 79 13.37 -12.76 0.86
CA ASP A 79 14.47 -12.60 1.80
C ASP A 79 13.92 -12.17 3.18
N CYS A 80 13.20 -13.09 3.82
CA CYS A 80 12.53 -12.87 5.09
C CYS A 80 13.38 -13.26 6.29
N ILE A 81 13.12 -12.63 7.45
CA ILE A 81 13.62 -13.11 8.74
C ILE A 81 12.55 -13.97 9.42
N TYR A 82 12.98 -14.85 10.34
CA TYR A 82 12.09 -15.70 11.11
C TYR A 82 12.14 -15.34 12.58
N VAL A 83 10.96 -15.20 13.18
CA VAL A 83 10.78 -14.96 14.61
C VAL A 83 10.01 -16.11 15.28
N GLN A 84 9.91 -16.11 16.60
CA GLN A 84 9.12 -17.09 17.34
C GLN A 84 7.63 -16.87 17.15
N GLY A 85 6.84 -17.94 17.27
CA GLY A 85 5.39 -17.95 17.08
C GLY A 85 5.00 -18.50 15.71
N GLU A 86 3.86 -18.07 15.20
CA GLU A 86 3.32 -18.45 13.88
C GLU A 86 2.93 -17.22 13.09
N THR A 87 3.14 -17.25 11.78
CA THR A 87 2.57 -16.25 10.87
C THR A 87 1.05 -16.31 10.97
N ARG A 88 0.43 -15.15 11.17
CA ARG A 88 -1.01 -15.05 11.45
C ARG A 88 -1.89 -15.53 10.32
N SER A 89 -3.10 -15.94 10.68
CA SER A 89 -4.18 -16.17 9.74
C SER A 89 -5.31 -15.17 9.95
N ASN A 90 -5.87 -14.68 8.87
CA ASN A 90 -7.14 -13.96 8.90
C ASN A 90 -8.21 -14.85 8.30
N ILE A 91 -9.33 -15.00 8.97
CA ILE A 91 -10.43 -15.84 8.52
C ILE A 91 -11.59 -14.94 8.09
N THR A 92 -12.00 -15.08 6.83
CA THR A 92 -13.23 -14.47 6.30
C THR A 92 -14.29 -15.55 6.18
N VAL A 93 -15.37 -15.40 6.92
CA VAL A 93 -16.54 -16.27 6.90
C VAL A 93 -17.65 -15.60 6.11
N ILE A 94 -18.18 -16.27 5.10
CA ILE A 94 -19.27 -15.79 4.26
C ILE A 94 -20.49 -16.70 4.47
N ASP A 95 -21.59 -16.11 4.90
CA ASP A 95 -22.90 -16.74 4.96
C ASP A 95 -23.59 -16.57 3.61
N ASP A 96 -23.65 -17.64 2.81
CA ASP A 96 -24.21 -17.58 1.46
C ASP A 96 -25.72 -17.30 1.44
N ALA A 97 -26.44 -17.65 2.55
CA ALA A 97 -27.88 -17.39 2.64
C ALA A 97 -28.20 -15.92 2.85
N THR A 98 -27.34 -15.17 3.53
CA THR A 98 -27.57 -13.75 3.88
C THR A 98 -26.65 -12.78 3.15
N GLY A 99 -25.54 -13.28 2.56
CA GLY A 99 -24.46 -12.47 1.98
C GLY A 99 -23.58 -11.78 3.04
N VAL A 100 -23.82 -12.03 4.33
CA VAL A 100 -23.06 -11.40 5.41
C VAL A 100 -21.64 -11.96 5.46
N THR A 101 -20.67 -11.06 5.51
CA THR A 101 -19.25 -11.38 5.64
C THR A 101 -18.75 -11.00 7.03
N THR A 102 -18.13 -11.95 7.72
CA THR A 102 -17.48 -11.75 9.03
C THR A 102 -15.99 -12.00 8.93
N LYS A 103 -15.19 -11.06 9.44
CA LYS A 103 -13.72 -11.16 9.46
C LYS A 103 -13.22 -11.41 10.87
N LEU A 104 -12.38 -12.43 11.03
CA LEU A 104 -11.72 -12.82 12.27
C LEU A 104 -10.21 -12.74 12.04
N ASN A 105 -9.58 -11.68 12.58
CA ASN A 105 -8.18 -11.39 12.31
C ASN A 105 -7.31 -11.69 13.53
N GLU A 106 -6.22 -12.41 13.34
CA GLU A 106 -5.20 -12.62 14.35
C GLU A 106 -4.21 -11.45 14.41
N PRO A 107 -3.64 -11.16 15.60
CA PRO A 107 -2.70 -10.03 15.76
C PRO A 107 -1.35 -10.27 15.06
N GLY A 108 -0.94 -11.51 14.89
CA GLY A 108 0.37 -11.91 14.38
C GLY A 108 1.41 -12.22 15.47
N PRO A 109 2.62 -12.64 15.09
CA PRO A 109 3.67 -12.98 16.02
C PRO A 109 4.18 -11.75 16.76
N ARG A 110 4.58 -11.93 18.03
CA ARG A 110 5.23 -10.86 18.78
C ARG A 110 6.69 -10.74 18.37
N VAL A 111 7.13 -9.53 18.05
CA VAL A 111 8.51 -9.23 17.70
C VAL A 111 9.23 -8.51 18.83
N THR A 112 10.57 -8.61 18.83
CA THR A 112 11.48 -7.92 19.73
C THR A 112 12.27 -6.84 18.99
N GLU A 113 12.92 -5.94 19.71
CA GLU A 113 13.85 -4.98 19.11
C GLU A 113 15.03 -5.67 18.39
N ASP A 114 15.50 -6.82 18.90
CA ASP A 114 16.56 -7.57 18.25
C ASP A 114 16.11 -8.14 16.90
N ASP A 115 14.88 -8.63 16.80
CA ASP A 115 14.29 -9.08 15.52
C ASP A 115 14.25 -7.94 14.51
N LEU A 116 13.77 -6.77 14.94
CA LEU A 116 13.71 -5.58 14.09
C LEU A 116 15.10 -5.10 13.67
N ALA A 117 16.08 -5.17 14.58
CA ALA A 117 17.47 -4.84 14.26
C ALA A 117 18.10 -5.85 13.26
N VAL A 118 17.73 -7.13 13.33
CA VAL A 118 18.13 -8.14 12.32
C VAL A 118 17.54 -7.79 10.95
N LEU A 119 16.25 -7.46 10.90
CA LEU A 119 15.58 -7.06 9.65
C LEU A 119 16.22 -5.80 9.05
N GLU A 120 16.44 -4.76 9.88
CA GLU A 120 17.04 -3.50 9.43
C GLU A 120 18.42 -3.74 8.84
N ARG A 121 19.30 -4.47 9.55
CA ARG A 121 20.65 -4.82 9.04
C ARG A 121 20.57 -5.57 7.72
N ARG A 122 19.67 -6.56 7.59
CA ARG A 122 19.48 -7.33 6.37
C ARG A 122 19.05 -6.44 5.21
N LEU A 123 18.05 -5.58 5.43
CA LEU A 123 17.56 -4.64 4.41
C LEU A 123 18.67 -3.66 3.98
N VAL A 124 19.33 -3.00 4.94
CA VAL A 124 20.40 -2.02 4.66
C VAL A 124 21.59 -2.64 3.95
N SER A 125 21.90 -3.92 4.21
CA SER A 125 23.00 -4.63 3.52
C SER A 125 22.70 -4.93 2.04
N ARG A 126 21.42 -4.98 1.64
CA ARG A 126 20.97 -5.26 0.28
C ARG A 126 20.78 -4.00 -0.55
N VAL A 127 20.26 -2.96 0.09
CA VAL A 127 19.82 -1.73 -0.57
C VAL A 127 20.99 -0.91 -1.09
N GLN A 128 20.87 -0.42 -2.32
CA GLN A 128 21.82 0.46 -3.00
C GLN A 128 21.16 1.79 -3.35
N GLU A 129 21.98 2.76 -3.78
CA GLU A 129 21.49 4.03 -4.29
C GLU A 129 20.58 3.83 -5.50
N GLY A 130 19.44 4.54 -5.51
CA GLY A 130 18.44 4.46 -6.55
C GLY A 130 17.43 3.32 -6.40
N ASP A 131 17.64 2.36 -5.47
CA ASP A 131 16.64 1.33 -5.16
C ASP A 131 15.37 1.93 -4.57
N LEU A 132 14.26 1.18 -4.64
CA LEU A 132 12.97 1.54 -4.03
C LEU A 132 12.60 0.53 -2.95
N CYS A 133 12.33 1.02 -1.73
CA CYS A 133 11.81 0.23 -0.62
C CYS A 133 10.34 0.61 -0.36
N VAL A 134 9.43 -0.35 -0.46
CA VAL A 134 7.99 -0.16 -0.23
C VAL A 134 7.63 -0.78 1.11
N PHE A 135 7.37 0.04 2.11
CA PHE A 135 6.98 -0.36 3.45
C PHE A 135 5.46 -0.39 3.53
N SER A 136 4.86 -1.58 3.69
CA SER A 136 3.41 -1.72 3.62
C SER A 136 2.84 -2.66 4.66
N GLY A 137 1.71 -2.27 5.25
CA GLY A 137 0.91 -3.05 6.20
C GLY A 137 1.06 -2.61 7.64
N SER A 138 0.33 -3.29 8.53
CA SER A 138 0.35 -3.03 9.96
C SER A 138 1.65 -3.51 10.61
N LEU A 139 2.00 -2.91 11.73
CA LEU A 139 3.08 -3.40 12.59
C LEU A 139 2.61 -4.65 13.37
N PRO A 140 3.48 -5.64 13.58
CA PRO A 140 3.19 -6.78 14.46
C PRO A 140 3.23 -6.35 15.95
N PRO A 141 2.62 -7.12 16.86
CA PRO A 141 2.74 -6.91 18.29
C PRO A 141 4.20 -6.81 18.75
N GLY A 142 4.50 -5.83 19.58
CA GLY A 142 5.86 -5.59 20.10
C GLY A 142 6.73 -4.66 19.25
N ALA A 143 6.35 -4.39 18.00
CA ALA A 143 7.04 -3.40 17.20
C ALA A 143 6.68 -1.98 17.68
N PRO A 144 7.69 -1.11 17.95
CA PRO A 144 7.45 0.29 18.24
C PRO A 144 6.76 1.00 17.07
N PRO A 145 5.91 2.01 17.34
CA PRO A 145 5.19 2.71 16.27
C PRO A 145 6.10 3.48 15.31
N ASP A 146 7.34 3.80 15.70
CA ASP A 146 8.33 4.46 14.83
C ASP A 146 9.14 3.49 13.95
N THR A 147 8.82 2.18 13.96
CA THR A 147 9.57 1.16 13.23
C THR A 147 9.71 1.50 11.74
N TYR A 148 8.62 1.85 11.05
CA TYR A 148 8.70 2.25 9.64
C TYR A 148 9.51 3.54 9.45
N ALA A 149 9.39 4.51 10.34
CA ALA A 149 10.19 5.74 10.29
C ALA A 149 11.69 5.46 10.40
N ARG A 150 12.08 4.51 11.26
CA ARG A 150 13.48 4.06 11.41
C ARG A 150 13.98 3.40 10.12
N LEU A 151 13.21 2.46 9.57
CA LEU A 151 13.56 1.77 8.32
C LEU A 151 13.65 2.73 7.12
N ILE A 152 12.70 3.67 6.98
CA ILE A 152 12.73 4.69 5.93
C ILE A 152 14.02 5.52 6.03
N ARG A 153 14.35 6.04 7.23
CA ARG A 153 15.59 6.79 7.41
C ARG A 153 16.84 5.95 7.12
N ALA A 154 16.82 4.66 7.48
CA ALA A 154 17.94 3.76 7.24
C ALA A 154 18.21 3.54 5.74
N VAL A 155 17.18 3.26 4.94
CA VAL A 155 17.34 3.06 3.49
C VAL A 155 17.66 4.36 2.77
N ARG A 156 17.08 5.49 3.18
CA ARG A 156 17.39 6.80 2.60
C ARG A 156 18.84 7.24 2.84
N ARG A 157 19.44 6.88 3.98
CA ARG A 157 20.90 7.08 4.20
C ARG A 157 21.78 6.29 3.23
N ARG A 158 21.22 5.25 2.57
CA ARG A 158 21.90 4.48 1.51
C ARG A 158 21.63 5.03 0.11
N GLY A 159 20.91 6.17 -0.01
CA GLY A 159 20.51 6.75 -1.29
C GLY A 159 19.31 6.06 -1.95
N ALA A 160 18.63 5.14 -1.24
CA ALA A 160 17.41 4.53 -1.75
C ALA A 160 16.19 5.39 -1.48
N LYS A 161 15.16 5.20 -2.30
CA LYS A 161 13.84 5.80 -2.19
C LYS A 161 12.93 4.96 -1.31
N ALA A 162 11.94 5.59 -0.67
CA ALA A 162 10.98 4.90 0.19
C ALA A 162 9.54 5.24 -0.20
N ALA A 163 8.68 4.22 -0.20
CA ALA A 163 7.23 4.38 -0.27
C ALA A 163 6.60 3.79 1.01
N LEU A 164 5.51 4.40 1.49
CA LEU A 164 4.84 4.00 2.72
C LEU A 164 3.34 3.83 2.51
N ASP A 165 2.79 2.69 2.99
CA ASP A 165 1.36 2.39 3.08
C ASP A 165 1.06 1.68 4.41
N THR A 166 0.73 2.44 5.44
CA THR A 166 0.40 1.95 6.78
C THR A 166 -0.67 2.84 7.41
N SER A 167 -1.04 2.59 8.66
CA SER A 167 -2.12 3.31 9.35
C SER A 167 -1.72 3.77 10.75
N GLY A 168 -2.56 4.62 11.36
CA GLY A 168 -2.45 5.06 12.74
C GLY A 168 -1.14 5.78 13.05
N GLU A 169 -0.59 5.54 14.25
CA GLU A 169 0.63 6.20 14.71
C GLU A 169 1.86 5.88 13.84
N ALA A 170 1.93 4.67 13.27
CA ALA A 170 3.01 4.29 12.36
C ALA A 170 2.99 5.12 11.06
N LEU A 171 1.80 5.47 10.56
CA LEU A 171 1.63 6.39 9.44
C LEU A 171 2.14 7.79 9.80
N ARG A 172 1.70 8.32 10.95
CA ARG A 172 2.07 9.67 11.40
C ARG A 172 3.60 9.83 11.55
N LEU A 173 4.24 8.87 12.21
CA LEU A 173 5.70 8.88 12.41
C LEU A 173 6.47 8.61 11.11
N GLY A 174 5.91 7.74 10.26
CA GLY A 174 6.48 7.40 8.96
C GLY A 174 6.49 8.58 7.98
N CYS A 175 5.43 9.42 7.97
CA CYS A 175 5.40 10.66 7.20
C CYS A 175 6.58 11.57 7.53
N ALA A 176 6.87 11.79 8.83
CA ALA A 176 7.97 12.63 9.29
C ALA A 176 9.37 12.09 8.92
N ALA A 177 9.47 10.84 8.46
CA ALA A 177 10.71 10.29 7.91
C ALA A 177 10.95 10.68 6.44
N GLY A 178 9.99 11.34 5.81
CA GLY A 178 10.07 11.90 4.46
C GLY A 178 10.15 10.84 3.35
N PRO A 179 9.22 9.88 3.27
CA PRO A 179 9.20 8.95 2.14
C PRO A 179 8.95 9.71 0.84
N GLU A 180 9.49 9.20 -0.26
CA GLU A 180 9.24 9.77 -1.58
C GLU A 180 7.77 9.60 -1.99
N PHE A 181 7.13 8.49 -1.58
CA PHE A 181 5.75 8.19 -1.90
C PHE A 181 4.96 7.80 -0.65
N LEU A 182 3.79 8.41 -0.44
CA LEU A 182 2.85 8.04 0.62
C LEU A 182 1.50 7.67 0.00
N LYS A 183 0.93 6.53 0.42
CA LYS A 183 -0.41 6.13 -0.01
C LYS A 183 -1.34 5.92 1.20
N PRO A 184 -1.99 6.93 1.73
CA PRO A 184 -3.10 6.77 2.66
C PRO A 184 -4.40 6.45 1.92
N ASN A 185 -5.37 5.86 2.60
CA ASN A 185 -6.76 5.93 2.20
C ASN A 185 -7.44 7.16 2.85
N GLU A 186 -8.70 7.41 2.49
CA GLU A 186 -9.45 8.56 3.00
C GLU A 186 -9.58 8.53 4.53
N ASP A 187 -9.93 7.36 5.11
CA ASP A 187 -10.11 7.22 6.56
C ASP A 187 -8.79 7.45 7.30
N GLU A 188 -7.68 6.90 6.81
CA GLU A 188 -6.33 7.09 7.37
C GLU A 188 -5.91 8.57 7.29
N ALA A 189 -6.23 9.25 6.21
CA ALA A 189 -5.92 10.66 6.04
C ALA A 189 -6.80 11.55 6.93
N VAL A 190 -8.09 11.23 7.08
CA VAL A 190 -9.02 11.89 8.00
C VAL A 190 -8.55 11.73 9.45
N GLU A 191 -8.17 10.52 9.86
CA GLU A 191 -7.62 10.26 11.19
C GLU A 191 -6.34 11.08 11.45
N LEU A 192 -5.42 11.07 10.47
CA LEU A 192 -4.13 11.75 10.59
C LEU A 192 -4.26 13.28 10.68
N LEU A 193 -5.18 13.87 9.92
CA LEU A 193 -5.38 15.31 9.82
C LEU A 193 -6.49 15.85 10.73
N ALA A 194 -7.28 14.97 11.35
CA ALA A 194 -8.51 15.30 12.08
C ALA A 194 -9.48 16.18 11.25
N ARG A 195 -9.57 15.91 9.94
CA ARG A 195 -10.31 16.72 8.99
C ARG A 195 -10.94 15.86 7.89
N PRO A 196 -12.26 15.95 7.65
CA PRO A 196 -12.94 15.24 6.55
C PRO A 196 -12.67 15.92 5.20
N PHE A 197 -12.90 15.17 4.10
CA PHE A 197 -12.81 15.62 2.71
C PHE A 197 -14.21 15.66 2.08
N GLN A 198 -14.94 16.76 2.29
CA GLN A 198 -16.33 16.91 1.83
C GLN A 198 -16.43 17.60 0.48
N SER A 199 -15.40 18.34 0.06
CA SER A 199 -15.33 19.07 -1.20
C SER A 199 -13.94 18.93 -1.86
N ASN A 200 -13.80 19.41 -3.09
CA ASN A 200 -12.51 19.47 -3.76
C ASN A 200 -11.53 20.43 -3.05
N GLU A 201 -12.03 21.52 -2.47
CA GLU A 201 -11.24 22.46 -1.67
C GLU A 201 -10.70 21.79 -0.41
N ASP A 202 -11.52 20.96 0.26
CA ASP A 202 -11.08 20.16 1.40
C ASP A 202 -10.01 19.15 1.00
N LEU A 203 -10.20 18.50 -0.16
CA LEU A 203 -9.26 17.54 -0.70
C LEU A 203 -7.91 18.20 -1.01
N ILE A 204 -7.89 19.34 -1.70
CA ILE A 204 -6.67 20.12 -1.98
C ILE A 204 -5.97 20.53 -0.68
N ALA A 205 -6.73 21.07 0.27
CA ALA A 205 -6.16 21.50 1.55
C ALA A 205 -5.63 20.32 2.39
N GLY A 206 -6.28 19.16 2.32
CA GLY A 206 -5.81 17.91 2.94
C GLY A 206 -4.53 17.39 2.30
N LEU A 207 -4.46 17.37 0.96
CA LEU A 207 -3.25 16.97 0.24
C LEU A 207 -2.05 17.89 0.56
N LYS A 208 -2.28 19.22 0.65
CA LYS A 208 -1.27 20.17 1.12
C LYS A 208 -0.77 19.86 2.52
N ALA A 209 -1.71 19.56 3.43
CA ALA A 209 -1.37 19.22 4.81
C ALA A 209 -0.57 17.90 4.90
N LEU A 210 -0.92 16.88 4.11
CA LEU A 210 -0.19 15.62 4.04
C LEU A 210 1.24 15.81 3.52
N LEU A 211 1.43 16.59 2.46
CA LEU A 211 2.77 16.93 1.93
C LEU A 211 3.61 17.67 2.97
N ALA A 212 3.00 18.57 3.75
CA ALA A 212 3.69 19.31 4.81
C ALA A 212 4.21 18.40 5.95
N LEU A 213 3.71 17.17 6.08
CA LEU A 213 4.21 16.16 7.03
C LEU A 213 5.53 15.51 6.60
N GLY A 214 5.98 15.70 5.33
CA GLY A 214 7.28 15.26 4.87
C GLY A 214 7.34 14.45 3.57
N PRO A 215 6.30 13.71 3.14
CA PRO A 215 6.32 12.99 1.87
C PRO A 215 6.46 13.91 0.66
N GLN A 216 7.03 13.39 -0.45
CA GLN A 216 7.16 14.16 -1.69
C GLN A 216 5.94 13.98 -2.62
N HIS A 217 5.35 12.79 -2.63
CA HIS A 217 4.16 12.45 -3.41
C HIS A 217 3.11 11.83 -2.49
N ILE A 218 1.85 12.27 -2.64
CA ILE A 218 0.70 11.70 -1.94
C ILE A 218 -0.23 11.07 -2.97
N LEU A 219 -0.44 9.77 -2.88
CA LEU A 219 -1.45 9.04 -3.66
C LEU A 219 -2.60 8.66 -2.72
N LEU A 220 -3.57 9.55 -2.56
CA LEU A 220 -4.70 9.38 -1.66
C LEU A 220 -5.81 8.57 -2.34
N SER A 221 -6.09 7.36 -1.84
CA SER A 221 -7.20 6.55 -2.34
C SER A 221 -8.53 6.97 -1.71
N LEU A 222 -9.58 7.14 -2.55
CA LEU A 222 -10.90 7.69 -2.21
C LEU A 222 -12.04 6.67 -2.42
N GLY A 223 -11.71 5.38 -2.35
CA GLY A 223 -12.67 4.28 -2.57
C GLY A 223 -13.25 4.33 -3.99
N ASN A 224 -14.59 4.33 -4.08
CA ASN A 224 -15.30 4.38 -5.36
C ASN A 224 -15.16 5.73 -6.10
N ARG A 225 -14.67 6.77 -5.44
CA ARG A 225 -14.34 8.06 -6.07
C ARG A 225 -12.97 8.07 -6.76
N GLY A 226 -12.23 6.96 -6.72
CA GLY A 226 -10.92 6.83 -7.35
C GLY A 226 -9.75 7.23 -6.45
N ALA A 227 -8.86 8.08 -6.94
CA ALA A 227 -7.71 8.55 -6.17
C ALA A 227 -7.25 9.94 -6.59
N ALA A 228 -6.63 10.65 -5.64
CA ALA A 228 -5.97 11.93 -5.90
C ALA A 228 -4.46 11.79 -5.76
N LEU A 229 -3.70 12.41 -6.66
CA LEU A 229 -2.25 12.55 -6.58
C LEU A 229 -1.89 14.01 -6.34
N ALA A 230 -1.02 14.24 -5.36
CA ALA A 230 -0.37 15.53 -5.15
C ALA A 230 1.15 15.36 -5.15
N GLU A 231 1.84 16.29 -5.79
CA GLU A 231 3.29 16.37 -5.81
C GLU A 231 3.73 17.65 -5.10
N GLY A 232 4.64 17.50 -4.14
CA GLY A 232 5.36 18.61 -3.55
C GLY A 232 6.37 19.12 -4.59
N GLY A 233 6.23 20.36 -5.06
CA GLY A 233 7.28 20.97 -5.87
C GLY A 233 8.61 20.86 -5.13
N SER A 234 9.68 20.50 -5.82
CA SER A 234 11.02 20.41 -5.26
C SER A 234 11.35 21.76 -4.61
N ILE A 235 11.25 21.81 -3.29
CA ILE A 235 12.02 22.81 -2.55
C ILE A 235 13.46 22.34 -2.71
N GLN A 236 14.09 22.68 -3.85
CA GLN A 236 15.53 22.74 -3.86
C GLN A 236 15.86 23.68 -2.71
N ALA A 237 16.48 23.13 -1.68
CA ALA A 237 17.04 23.90 -0.60
C ALA A 237 18.13 24.83 -1.19
N SER A 238 17.68 25.94 -1.78
CA SER A 238 18.55 27.08 -1.96
C SER A 238 18.75 27.64 -0.56
N PHE A 239 19.99 27.65 -0.11
CA PHE A 239 20.44 28.18 1.17
C PHE A 239 20.24 29.71 1.28
N ASP A 240 19.31 30.32 0.52
CA ASP A 240 18.98 31.72 0.57
C ASP A 240 17.64 31.94 1.28
N PRO A 241 17.65 32.41 2.54
CA PRO A 241 16.43 32.66 3.32
C PRO A 241 15.51 33.74 2.71
N LEU A 242 15.96 34.48 1.71
CA LEU A 242 15.20 35.56 1.05
C LEU A 242 14.39 35.06 -0.17
N GLN A 243 14.68 33.89 -0.72
CA GLN A 243 13.94 33.29 -1.84
C GLN A 243 12.83 32.30 -1.42
N SER A 244 12.68 32.03 -0.14
CA SER A 244 11.70 31.07 0.40
C SER A 244 10.24 31.58 0.41
N LYS A 245 9.92 32.74 -0.16
CA LYS A 245 8.58 33.37 -0.12
C LYS A 245 7.75 33.22 -1.40
N GLN A 246 8.22 32.57 -2.45
CA GLN A 246 7.35 32.17 -3.56
C GLN A 246 6.91 30.72 -3.29
N GLY A 247 5.66 30.55 -2.86
CA GLY A 247 5.08 29.27 -2.49
C GLY A 247 5.27 28.23 -3.59
N ALA A 248 5.85 27.07 -3.24
CA ALA A 248 5.93 25.94 -4.14
C ALA A 248 4.51 25.62 -4.66
N LYS A 249 4.36 25.64 -5.98
CA LYS A 249 3.08 25.48 -6.66
C LYS A 249 2.66 24.02 -6.49
N LEU A 250 1.58 23.76 -5.76
CA LEU A 250 1.03 22.43 -5.59
C LEU A 250 0.34 22.03 -6.89
N VAL A 251 0.67 20.85 -7.41
CA VAL A 251 -0.04 20.21 -8.52
C VAL A 251 -0.84 19.06 -7.96
N CYS A 252 -2.17 19.07 -8.17
CA CYS A 252 -3.09 18.06 -7.70
C CYS A 252 -3.96 17.54 -8.85
N TRP A 253 -4.04 16.20 -8.95
CA TRP A 253 -4.84 15.51 -9.95
C TRP A 253 -5.80 14.54 -9.27
N LEU A 254 -7.05 14.49 -9.74
CA LEU A 254 -8.04 13.51 -9.35
C LEU A 254 -8.31 12.58 -10.55
N ALA A 255 -8.22 11.28 -10.32
CA ALA A 255 -8.64 10.28 -11.28
C ALA A 255 -9.89 9.57 -10.76
N GLU A 256 -10.91 9.50 -11.60
CA GLU A 256 -12.20 8.87 -11.34
C GLU A 256 -12.31 7.57 -12.14
N PRO A 257 -12.66 6.43 -11.50
CA PRO A 257 -12.81 5.17 -12.21
C PRO A 257 -14.07 5.19 -13.11
N PRO A 258 -14.13 4.35 -14.16
CA PRO A 258 -15.39 4.06 -14.81
C PRO A 258 -16.37 3.36 -13.86
N GLU A 259 -17.65 3.42 -14.17
CA GLU A 259 -18.66 2.64 -13.45
C GLU A 259 -18.40 1.14 -13.61
N VAL A 260 -18.18 0.45 -12.49
CA VAL A 260 -17.92 -0.99 -12.47
C VAL A 260 -18.67 -1.65 -11.32
N THR A 261 -18.95 -2.95 -11.46
CA THR A 261 -19.42 -3.75 -10.34
C THR A 261 -18.21 -4.27 -9.57
N ALA A 262 -18.01 -3.74 -8.38
CA ALA A 262 -16.97 -4.25 -7.46
C ALA A 262 -17.39 -5.61 -6.91
N VAL A 263 -16.44 -6.56 -6.93
CA VAL A 263 -16.61 -7.92 -6.38
C VAL A 263 -15.96 -8.00 -5.00
N ASN A 264 -14.72 -7.52 -4.90
CA ASN A 264 -13.95 -7.55 -3.64
C ASN A 264 -12.93 -6.41 -3.58
N PRO A 265 -12.98 -5.53 -2.57
CA PRO A 265 -12.04 -4.41 -2.46
C PRO A 265 -10.66 -4.81 -1.90
N VAL A 266 -10.46 -6.07 -1.46
CA VAL A 266 -9.17 -6.52 -0.90
C VAL A 266 -8.09 -6.49 -1.97
N GLY A 267 -6.94 -5.88 -1.64
CA GLY A 267 -5.82 -5.73 -2.58
C GLY A 267 -5.94 -4.57 -3.57
N ALA A 268 -7.11 -3.89 -3.66
CA ALA A 268 -7.28 -2.76 -4.57
C ALA A 268 -6.32 -1.60 -4.27
N GLY A 269 -6.11 -1.28 -2.98
CA GLY A 269 -5.15 -0.27 -2.56
C GLY A 269 -3.69 -0.66 -2.84
N ASP A 270 -3.37 -1.96 -2.76
CA ASP A 270 -2.03 -2.48 -3.05
C ASP A 270 -1.73 -2.43 -4.55
N ALA A 271 -2.72 -2.79 -5.39
CA ALA A 271 -2.64 -2.68 -6.85
C ALA A 271 -2.54 -1.20 -7.30
N LEU A 272 -3.31 -0.31 -6.68
CA LEU A 272 -3.25 1.12 -6.90
C LEU A 272 -1.85 1.68 -6.58
N LEU A 273 -1.26 1.31 -5.43
CA LEU A 273 0.09 1.71 -5.07
C LEU A 273 1.12 1.17 -6.06
N ALA A 274 1.05 -0.11 -6.40
CA ALA A 274 2.00 -0.74 -7.32
C ALA A 274 2.01 -0.08 -8.70
N ALA A 275 0.82 0.21 -9.27
CA ALA A 275 0.68 0.88 -10.56
C ALA A 275 1.17 2.34 -10.50
N GLY A 276 0.87 3.06 -9.41
CA GLY A 276 1.38 4.41 -9.19
C GLY A 276 2.91 4.44 -9.11
N LEU A 277 3.51 3.51 -8.36
CA LEU A 277 4.96 3.38 -8.25
C LEU A 277 5.61 2.97 -9.58
N TRP A 278 5.00 2.04 -10.33
CA TRP A 278 5.46 1.67 -11.66
C TRP A 278 5.47 2.89 -12.59
N ALA A 279 4.35 3.62 -12.69
CA ALA A 279 4.23 4.79 -13.55
C ALA A 279 5.23 5.89 -13.17
N TRP A 280 5.43 6.11 -11.87
CA TRP A 280 6.43 7.05 -11.36
C TRP A 280 7.86 6.65 -11.73
N LEU A 281 8.21 5.36 -11.60
CA LEU A 281 9.53 4.83 -11.98
C LEU A 281 9.78 4.91 -13.49
N GLN A 282 8.71 4.87 -14.32
CA GLN A 282 8.80 5.10 -15.77
C GLN A 282 8.94 6.59 -16.14
N GLY A 283 8.88 7.50 -15.16
CA GLY A 283 8.94 8.95 -15.40
C GLY A 283 7.69 9.51 -16.07
N LEU A 284 6.54 8.83 -15.92
CA LEU A 284 5.28 9.34 -16.47
C LEU A 284 4.81 10.60 -15.73
N SER A 285 3.99 11.41 -16.39
CA SER A 285 3.43 12.63 -15.81
C SER A 285 2.45 12.31 -14.65
N ALA A 286 2.24 13.27 -13.76
CA ALA A 286 1.34 13.13 -12.61
C ALA A 286 -0.08 12.65 -12.99
N PRO A 287 -0.76 13.20 -14.04
CA PRO A 287 -2.05 12.68 -14.49
C PRO A 287 -1.97 11.23 -14.95
N GLU A 288 -0.89 10.81 -15.59
CA GLU A 288 -0.70 9.42 -15.99
C GLU A 288 -0.47 8.50 -14.79
N ILE A 289 0.32 8.94 -13.80
CA ILE A 289 0.56 8.17 -12.57
C ILE A 289 -0.76 7.86 -11.86
N VAL A 290 -1.60 8.86 -11.62
CA VAL A 290 -2.87 8.65 -10.93
C VAL A 290 -3.88 7.86 -11.78
N ARG A 291 -3.85 8.03 -13.10
CA ARG A 291 -4.69 7.28 -14.04
C ARG A 291 -4.40 5.78 -13.99
N TRP A 292 -3.13 5.38 -14.09
CA TRP A 292 -2.70 3.98 -13.98
C TRP A 292 -3.00 3.41 -12.60
N ALA A 293 -2.77 4.20 -11.55
CA ALA A 293 -3.06 3.80 -10.17
C ALA A 293 -4.56 3.44 -10.01
N VAL A 294 -5.46 4.33 -10.45
CA VAL A 294 -6.92 4.09 -10.37
C VAL A 294 -7.34 2.92 -11.25
N ALA A 295 -6.79 2.79 -12.46
CA ALA A 295 -7.07 1.66 -13.34
C ALA A 295 -6.76 0.32 -12.68
N ALA A 296 -5.57 0.19 -12.06
CA ALA A 296 -5.15 -1.04 -11.40
C ALA A 296 -5.97 -1.32 -10.13
N GLY A 297 -6.24 -0.31 -9.30
CA GLY A 297 -7.08 -0.45 -8.12
C GLY A 297 -8.50 -0.88 -8.45
N THR A 298 -9.09 -0.26 -9.49
CA THR A 298 -10.43 -0.61 -9.98
C THR A 298 -10.47 -2.03 -10.56
N ALA A 299 -9.49 -2.39 -11.38
CA ALA A 299 -9.40 -3.74 -11.93
C ALA A 299 -9.23 -4.81 -10.83
N ALA A 300 -8.49 -4.50 -9.76
CA ALA A 300 -8.36 -5.38 -8.60
C ALA A 300 -9.68 -5.53 -7.85
N ALA A 301 -10.43 -4.44 -7.64
CA ALA A 301 -11.75 -4.48 -6.99
C ALA A 301 -12.80 -5.30 -7.76
N MET A 302 -12.61 -5.49 -9.07
CA MET A 302 -13.46 -6.35 -9.93
C MET A 302 -13.04 -7.82 -9.88
N SER A 303 -11.93 -8.17 -9.23
CA SER A 303 -11.39 -9.52 -9.15
C SER A 303 -11.89 -10.26 -7.91
N ASP A 304 -11.95 -11.60 -7.96
CA ASP A 304 -12.29 -12.41 -6.79
C ASP A 304 -11.07 -12.58 -5.88
N GLY A 305 -11.26 -12.34 -4.61
CA GLY A 305 -10.25 -12.49 -3.57
C GLY A 305 -9.10 -11.48 -3.67
N SER A 306 -7.88 -11.90 -3.28
CA SER A 306 -6.65 -11.09 -3.34
C SER A 306 -5.85 -11.26 -4.65
N ALA A 307 -6.46 -11.89 -5.67
CA ALA A 307 -5.82 -12.07 -6.98
C ALA A 307 -5.56 -10.70 -7.64
N MET A 308 -4.30 -10.47 -8.01
CA MET A 308 -3.95 -9.24 -8.75
C MET A 308 -4.47 -9.29 -10.18
N PRO A 309 -5.06 -8.20 -10.68
CA PRO A 309 -5.59 -8.13 -12.04
C PRO A 309 -4.47 -8.28 -13.07
N THR A 310 -4.78 -8.90 -14.19
CA THR A 310 -3.83 -9.01 -15.30
C THR A 310 -3.59 -7.65 -15.96
N TRP A 311 -2.44 -7.48 -16.59
CA TRP A 311 -2.13 -6.28 -17.38
C TRP A 311 -3.23 -5.93 -18.39
N THR A 312 -3.77 -6.93 -19.10
CA THR A 312 -4.87 -6.73 -20.06
C THR A 312 -6.09 -6.09 -19.40
N ARG A 313 -6.50 -6.61 -18.21
CA ARG A 313 -7.64 -6.09 -17.49
C ARG A 313 -7.41 -4.67 -16.98
N ILE A 314 -6.19 -4.38 -16.52
CA ILE A 314 -5.82 -3.00 -16.09
C ILE A 314 -5.93 -2.04 -17.27
N ARG A 315 -5.44 -2.42 -18.46
CA ARG A 315 -5.53 -1.59 -19.66
C ARG A 315 -6.96 -1.32 -20.11
N GLU A 316 -7.83 -2.33 -20.05
CA GLU A 316 -9.25 -2.14 -20.35
C GLU A 316 -9.89 -1.08 -19.46
N VAL A 317 -9.61 -1.11 -18.15
CA VAL A 317 -10.12 -0.12 -17.20
C VAL A 317 -9.49 1.26 -17.43
N TYR A 318 -8.19 1.30 -17.75
CA TYR A 318 -7.45 2.55 -17.96
C TYR A 318 -8.09 3.44 -19.02
N GLU A 319 -8.64 2.87 -20.11
CA GLU A 319 -9.29 3.65 -21.17
C GLU A 319 -10.51 4.42 -20.65
N GLY A 320 -11.19 3.90 -19.62
CA GLY A 320 -12.38 4.53 -19.01
C GLY A 320 -12.08 5.46 -17.85
N VAL A 321 -10.83 5.55 -17.35
CA VAL A 321 -10.48 6.45 -16.23
C VAL A 321 -10.45 7.90 -16.69
N ARG A 322 -11.20 8.77 -16.02
CA ARG A 322 -11.21 10.21 -16.23
C ARG A 322 -10.24 10.88 -15.28
N VAL A 323 -9.40 11.79 -15.77
CA VAL A 323 -8.45 12.57 -14.95
C VAL A 323 -8.78 14.04 -15.05
N VAL A 324 -8.84 14.72 -13.92
CA VAL A 324 -9.08 16.16 -13.83
C VAL A 324 -8.00 16.84 -12.96
N CYS A 325 -7.55 18.02 -13.38
CA CYS A 325 -6.72 18.86 -12.54
C CYS A 325 -7.59 19.53 -11.47
N LEU A 326 -7.14 19.46 -10.20
CA LEU A 326 -7.80 20.12 -9.08
C LEU A 326 -7.26 21.52 -8.78
N CYS A 327 -6.15 21.91 -9.41
CA CYS A 327 -5.53 23.22 -9.23
C CYS A 327 -6.05 24.20 -10.30
N ASP A 328 -5.89 25.55 -10.07
CA ASP A 328 -6.26 26.55 -11.06
C ASP A 328 -5.61 26.27 -12.43
N GLU A 329 -6.38 26.43 -13.53
CA GLU A 329 -6.01 26.10 -14.91
C GLU A 329 -4.64 26.66 -15.37
N LEU A 330 -4.16 27.73 -14.74
CA LEU A 330 -2.85 28.37 -15.03
C LEU A 330 -1.63 27.53 -14.55
N VAL A 331 -1.85 26.36 -13.95
CA VAL A 331 -0.77 25.52 -13.37
C VAL A 331 -0.56 24.22 -14.15
N CYS A 332 -1.50 23.87 -14.99
CA CYS A 332 -1.58 22.54 -15.64
C CYS A 332 -1.20 22.57 -17.14
N GLU A 333 -0.67 23.69 -17.68
CA GLU A 333 -0.10 23.79 -19.03
C GLU A 333 1.38 23.39 -19.10
#